data_a41782949984ebb6a4803c5c0ab006ef
#
_entry.id   a41782949984ebb6a4803c5c0ab006ef
#
_cell.length_a   1.000
_cell.length_b   1.000
_cell.length_c   1.000
_cell.angle_alpha   90.00
_cell.angle_beta   90.00
_cell.angle_gamma   90.00
#
_symmetry.space_group_name_H-M   'P 1'
#
loop_
_entity.id
_entity.type
_entity.pdbx_description
1 polymer ?
#
loop_
_entity_poly.entity_id
_entity_poly.type
_entity_poly.pdbx_seq_one_letter_code
_entity_poly.pdbx_strand_id
1 'polypeptide(L)'
;MYKRQVEDIKKAVQGADMVFVTAGMGGGTGTGAAPIVAKVAKDEGILTVGIVTKPFWFEGKTRQKNSDIGIANLMNAVDTLVVIPNDKLLEIAENRTPLTESFKMADDILRQGVQGISDLISRPGLISLDFADIKTIMKDTGFAHMGIGRATGENRAEEAAKKAIHSPLLETTIEGAKGVILNVTGGADLGILEVKTAAELVEEAADSDANIIIGAIIDENMGDEIAITVIATGFKGNVPSQQEKEDENPFSSFLSGMNYNSAPQQQPAPQQPAQPTFSQPSFTPQSSFEPAPSSNLFSKVGEDDGIDVPVFLRRKDR
;
A
#
# COMPACT_ATOMS: atom_id res chain seq x y z
N MET A 1 -8.06 1.52 23.96
CA MET A 1 -8.21 0.62 22.79
C MET A 1 -7.08 0.81 21.81
N TYR A 2 -6.83 1.98 21.26
CA TYR A 2 -5.77 2.29 20.28
C TYR A 2 -4.35 1.86 20.70
N LYS A 3 -3.90 2.18 21.92
CA LYS A 3 -2.55 1.79 22.41
C LYS A 3 -2.33 0.28 22.37
N ARG A 4 -3.34 -0.52 22.73
CA ARG A 4 -3.27 -1.98 22.67
C ARG A 4 -3.10 -2.48 21.24
N GLN A 5 -3.82 -1.88 20.28
CA GLN A 5 -3.71 -2.25 18.86
C GLN A 5 -2.30 -1.96 18.31
N VAL A 6 -1.70 -0.82 18.67
CA VAL A 6 -0.32 -0.49 18.30
C VAL A 6 0.68 -1.50 18.89
N GLU A 7 0.51 -1.90 20.15
CA GLU A 7 1.36 -2.91 20.78
C GLU A 7 1.22 -4.30 20.12
N ASP A 8 0.01 -4.67 19.71
CA ASP A 8 -0.23 -5.92 18.99
C ASP A 8 0.43 -5.90 17.59
N ILE A 9 0.39 -4.76 16.88
CA ILE A 9 1.09 -4.57 15.60
C ILE A 9 2.61 -4.65 15.81
N LYS A 10 3.17 -3.96 16.83
CA LYS A 10 4.59 -4.04 17.16
C LYS A 10 5.07 -5.47 17.36
N LYS A 11 4.31 -6.25 18.13
CA LYS A 11 4.62 -7.68 18.34
C LYS A 11 4.60 -8.49 17.05
N ALA A 12 3.67 -8.17 16.14
CA ALA A 12 3.54 -8.88 14.87
C ALA A 12 4.72 -8.61 13.91
N VAL A 13 5.28 -7.39 13.93
CA VAL A 13 6.39 -7.01 13.04
C VAL A 13 7.77 -7.18 13.69
N GLN A 14 7.82 -7.52 14.97
CA GLN A 14 9.07 -7.65 15.72
C GLN A 14 10.01 -8.70 15.13
N GLY A 15 11.24 -8.31 14.86
CA GLY A 15 12.27 -9.19 14.30
C GLY A 15 12.23 -9.33 12.78
N ALA A 16 11.38 -8.57 12.10
CA ALA A 16 11.40 -8.48 10.64
C ALA A 16 12.47 -7.47 10.19
N ASP A 17 13.18 -7.79 9.11
CA ASP A 17 14.11 -6.87 8.44
C ASP A 17 13.39 -5.94 7.48
N MET A 18 12.26 -6.40 6.92
CA MET A 18 11.41 -5.69 5.96
C MET A 18 9.95 -6.01 6.18
N VAL A 19 9.10 -5.01 5.97
CA VAL A 19 7.62 -5.15 6.03
C VAL A 19 7.00 -4.58 4.76
N PHE A 20 6.19 -5.40 4.11
CA PHE A 20 5.32 -4.95 3.03
C PHE A 20 3.94 -4.61 3.56
N VAL A 21 3.46 -3.42 3.21
CA VAL A 21 2.10 -2.98 3.51
C VAL A 21 1.34 -2.86 2.21
N THR A 22 0.39 -3.76 1.97
CA THR A 22 -0.39 -3.80 0.74
C THR A 22 -1.87 -3.60 1.00
N ALA A 23 -2.50 -2.77 0.17
CA ALA A 23 -3.93 -2.49 0.28
C ALA A 23 -4.51 -1.87 -1.00
N GLY A 24 -5.81 -2.10 -1.23
CA GLY A 24 -6.60 -1.26 -2.13
C GLY A 24 -7.01 0.02 -1.40
N MET A 25 -6.66 1.19 -1.95
CA MET A 25 -6.98 2.48 -1.38
C MET A 25 -8.39 2.95 -1.75
N GLY A 26 -8.94 3.90 -1.00
CA GLY A 26 -10.26 4.48 -1.21
C GLY A 26 -11.37 3.86 -0.36
N GLY A 27 -11.15 2.67 0.19
CA GLY A 27 -12.03 2.04 1.18
C GLY A 27 -11.75 2.52 2.61
N GLY A 28 -12.41 1.92 3.60
CA GLY A 28 -12.23 2.26 5.02
C GLY A 28 -10.98 1.62 5.62
N THR A 29 -10.83 0.31 5.47
CA THR A 29 -9.79 -0.49 6.13
C THR A 29 -8.39 -0.16 5.59
N GLY A 30 -8.17 -0.34 4.28
CA GLY A 30 -6.87 -0.09 3.65
C GLY A 30 -6.42 1.36 3.83
N THR A 31 -7.30 2.31 3.50
CA THR A 31 -7.01 3.74 3.59
C THR A 31 -6.65 4.20 5.02
N GLY A 32 -7.37 3.66 6.03
CA GLY A 32 -7.18 4.07 7.42
C GLY A 32 -6.12 3.28 8.17
N ALA A 33 -6.01 1.97 7.95
CA ALA A 33 -5.11 1.11 8.72
C ALA A 33 -3.69 1.02 8.14
N ALA A 34 -3.54 1.04 6.80
CA ALA A 34 -2.22 0.89 6.18
C ALA A 34 -1.19 1.93 6.66
N PRO A 35 -1.50 3.24 6.73
CA PRO A 35 -0.55 4.23 7.24
C PRO A 35 -0.16 3.99 8.70
N ILE A 36 -1.07 3.47 9.53
CA ILE A 36 -0.80 3.21 10.94
C ILE A 36 0.15 2.02 11.08
N VAL A 37 -0.11 0.92 10.36
CA VAL A 37 0.74 -0.27 10.37
C VAL A 37 2.14 0.07 9.85
N ALA A 38 2.20 0.79 8.73
CA ALA A 38 3.45 1.24 8.14
C ALA A 38 4.28 2.10 9.11
N LYS A 39 3.63 3.08 9.76
CA LYS A 39 4.29 3.93 10.74
C LYS A 39 4.86 3.13 11.90
N VAL A 40 4.12 2.16 12.42
CA VAL A 40 4.60 1.30 13.51
C VAL A 40 5.84 0.51 13.08
N ALA A 41 5.86 -0.06 11.88
CA ALA A 41 7.01 -0.78 11.34
C ALA A 41 8.23 0.15 11.13
N LYS A 42 8.02 1.33 10.54
CA LYS A 42 9.07 2.34 10.33
C LYS A 42 9.64 2.87 11.65
N ASP A 43 8.80 3.12 12.66
CA ASP A 43 9.19 3.57 14.00
C ASP A 43 10.06 2.51 14.73
N GLU A 44 9.90 1.21 14.41
CA GLU A 44 10.77 0.12 14.88
C GLU A 44 12.07 -0.01 14.06
N GLY A 45 12.31 0.85 13.05
CA GLY A 45 13.52 0.86 12.22
C GLY A 45 13.54 -0.21 11.12
N ILE A 46 12.39 -0.82 10.84
CA ILE A 46 12.22 -1.85 9.83
C ILE A 46 12.02 -1.18 8.46
N LEU A 47 12.69 -1.68 7.41
CA LEU A 47 12.46 -1.20 6.05
C LEU A 47 11.00 -1.43 5.66
N THR A 48 10.27 -0.36 5.41
CA THR A 48 8.83 -0.42 5.19
C THR A 48 8.46 0.00 3.77
N VAL A 49 7.90 -0.93 3.01
CA VAL A 49 7.51 -0.72 1.61
C VAL A 49 5.99 -0.81 1.47
N GLY A 50 5.38 0.24 0.94
CA GLY A 50 3.97 0.27 0.59
C GLY A 50 3.75 -0.12 -0.87
N ILE A 51 2.83 -1.03 -1.14
CA ILE A 51 2.39 -1.36 -2.51
C ILE A 51 0.86 -1.32 -2.52
N VAL A 52 0.30 -0.31 -3.18
CA VAL A 52 -1.14 -0.04 -3.09
C VAL A 52 -1.75 0.25 -4.45
N THR A 53 -3.05 -0.01 -4.59
CA THR A 53 -3.80 0.33 -5.80
C THR A 53 -4.72 1.52 -5.57
N LYS A 54 -4.86 2.37 -6.60
CA LYS A 54 -5.94 3.36 -6.68
C LYS A 54 -7.20 2.70 -7.26
N PRO A 55 -8.39 3.09 -6.79
CA PRO A 55 -9.64 2.54 -7.30
C PRO A 55 -9.84 2.86 -8.78
N PHE A 56 -10.64 2.04 -9.46
CA PHE A 56 -11.10 2.34 -10.81
C PHE A 56 -11.99 3.60 -10.82
N TRP A 57 -11.99 4.32 -11.94
CA TRP A 57 -12.79 5.54 -12.11
C TRP A 57 -14.30 5.33 -11.86
N PHE A 58 -14.82 4.15 -12.22
CA PHE A 58 -16.23 3.79 -12.03
C PHE A 58 -16.61 3.50 -10.56
N GLU A 59 -15.64 3.33 -9.66
CA GLU A 59 -15.88 3.17 -8.21
C GLU A 59 -16.31 4.49 -7.53
N GLY A 60 -16.19 5.60 -8.24
CA GLY A 60 -16.75 6.90 -7.88
C GLY A 60 -15.75 7.88 -7.25
N LYS A 61 -16.05 9.17 -7.42
CA LYS A 61 -15.16 10.29 -7.03
C LYS A 61 -14.83 10.33 -5.54
N THR A 62 -15.77 9.94 -4.68
CA THR A 62 -15.54 9.90 -3.22
C THR A 62 -14.45 8.88 -2.88
N ARG A 63 -14.48 7.71 -3.54
CA ARG A 63 -13.50 6.65 -3.32
C ARG A 63 -12.12 7.06 -3.84
N GLN A 64 -12.07 7.74 -4.98
CA GLN A 64 -10.82 8.33 -5.51
C GLN A 64 -10.24 9.37 -4.54
N LYS A 65 -11.05 10.34 -4.06
CA LYS A 65 -10.60 11.33 -3.09
C LYS A 65 -10.07 10.71 -1.79
N ASN A 66 -10.77 9.70 -1.27
CA ASN A 66 -10.31 8.97 -0.08
C ASN A 66 -8.98 8.25 -0.35
N SER A 67 -8.82 7.68 -1.55
CA SER A 67 -7.58 7.04 -1.98
C SER A 67 -6.41 8.02 -1.97
N ASP A 68 -6.57 9.20 -2.55
CA ASP A 68 -5.52 10.22 -2.59
C ASP A 68 -5.08 10.66 -1.19
N ILE A 69 -6.05 10.86 -0.27
CA ILE A 69 -5.76 11.16 1.14
C ILE A 69 -5.00 10.01 1.81
N GLY A 70 -5.44 8.76 1.57
CA GLY A 70 -4.78 7.58 2.14
C GLY A 70 -3.35 7.39 1.63
N ILE A 71 -3.12 7.61 0.34
CA ILE A 71 -1.81 7.55 -0.30
C ILE A 71 -0.87 8.62 0.28
N ALA A 72 -1.35 9.86 0.42
CA ALA A 72 -0.57 10.93 1.04
C ALA A 72 -0.16 10.60 2.49
N ASN A 73 -1.08 10.02 3.28
CA ASN A 73 -0.79 9.59 4.64
C ASN A 73 0.20 8.41 4.67
N LEU A 74 0.04 7.44 3.77
CA LEU A 74 0.91 6.27 3.68
C LEU A 74 2.32 6.66 3.24
N MET A 75 2.46 7.60 2.32
CA MET A 75 3.73 8.13 1.83
C MET A 75 4.62 8.64 2.96
N ASN A 76 4.03 9.31 3.94
CA ASN A 76 4.75 9.81 5.12
C ASN A 76 5.12 8.71 6.13
N ALA A 77 4.56 7.51 5.97
CA ALA A 77 4.71 6.41 6.91
C ALA A 77 5.57 5.24 6.39
N VAL A 78 5.95 5.25 5.11
CA VAL A 78 6.80 4.22 4.48
C VAL A 78 8.15 4.78 4.06
N ASP A 79 9.08 3.91 3.73
CA ASP A 79 10.36 4.28 3.09
C ASP A 79 10.19 4.43 1.57
N THR A 80 9.45 3.49 0.98
CA THR A 80 9.15 3.44 -0.45
C THR A 80 7.68 3.14 -0.66
N LEU A 81 7.04 3.82 -1.60
CA LEU A 81 5.64 3.64 -1.96
C LEU A 81 5.47 3.40 -3.45
N VAL A 82 4.98 2.23 -3.80
CA VAL A 82 4.52 1.90 -5.16
C VAL A 82 3.01 2.11 -5.21
N VAL A 83 2.55 2.94 -6.14
CA VAL A 83 1.13 3.20 -6.38
C VAL A 83 0.75 2.71 -7.76
N ILE A 84 -0.28 1.88 -7.85
CA ILE A 84 -0.75 1.29 -9.10
C ILE A 84 -2.17 1.77 -9.37
N PRO A 85 -2.39 2.63 -10.38
CA PRO A 85 -3.73 3.03 -10.77
C PRO A 85 -4.45 1.87 -11.45
N ASN A 86 -5.60 1.42 -10.89
CA ASN A 86 -6.38 0.35 -11.49
C ASN A 86 -6.84 0.69 -12.91
N ASP A 87 -7.06 1.96 -13.22
CA ASP A 87 -7.44 2.40 -14.56
C ASP A 87 -6.40 2.03 -15.62
N LYS A 88 -5.11 1.96 -15.26
CA LYS A 88 -4.05 1.51 -16.15
C LYS A 88 -4.14 0.03 -16.50
N LEU A 89 -4.78 -0.78 -15.67
CA LEU A 89 -5.05 -2.18 -15.98
C LEU A 89 -6.07 -2.34 -17.12
N LEU A 90 -6.94 -1.34 -17.30
CA LEU A 90 -7.91 -1.35 -18.40
C LEU A 90 -7.25 -1.13 -19.75
N GLU A 91 -6.06 -0.53 -19.80
CA GLU A 91 -5.30 -0.32 -21.04
C GLU A 91 -4.72 -1.64 -21.58
N ILE A 92 -4.48 -2.61 -20.68
CA ILE A 92 -3.95 -3.94 -21.01
C ILE A 92 -5.03 -5.03 -21.04
N ALA A 93 -6.24 -4.70 -20.59
CA ALA A 93 -7.38 -5.61 -20.58
C ALA A 93 -7.97 -5.77 -21.98
N GLU A 94 -8.47 -6.96 -22.31
CA GLU A 94 -9.20 -7.19 -23.55
C GLU A 94 -10.59 -6.53 -23.49
N ASN A 95 -11.13 -6.15 -24.67
CA ASN A 95 -12.42 -5.47 -24.80
C ASN A 95 -13.63 -6.20 -24.16
N ARG A 96 -13.49 -7.48 -23.83
CA ARG A 96 -14.53 -8.32 -23.23
C ARG A 96 -14.19 -8.83 -21.85
N THR A 97 -13.18 -8.27 -21.19
CA THR A 97 -12.76 -8.68 -19.84
C THR A 97 -13.90 -8.46 -18.85
N PRO A 98 -14.39 -9.51 -18.16
CA PRO A 98 -15.41 -9.37 -17.13
C PRO A 98 -14.94 -8.50 -15.97
N LEU A 99 -15.86 -7.78 -15.32
CA LEU A 99 -15.54 -6.93 -14.17
C LEU A 99 -14.83 -7.68 -13.04
N THR A 100 -15.22 -8.92 -12.78
CA THR A 100 -14.57 -9.79 -11.78
C THR A 100 -13.12 -10.10 -12.12
N GLU A 101 -12.79 -10.16 -13.40
CA GLU A 101 -11.42 -10.41 -13.86
C GLU A 101 -10.57 -9.14 -13.74
N SER A 102 -11.14 -7.97 -14.00
CA SER A 102 -10.44 -6.69 -13.76
C SER A 102 -9.99 -6.53 -12.30
N PHE A 103 -10.80 -6.93 -11.34
CA PHE A 103 -10.38 -6.95 -9.93
C PHE A 103 -9.31 -7.99 -9.63
N LYS A 104 -9.38 -9.17 -10.25
CA LYS A 104 -8.31 -10.18 -10.14
C LYS A 104 -6.99 -9.68 -10.73
N MET A 105 -7.03 -8.93 -11.83
CA MET A 105 -5.83 -8.29 -12.38
C MET A 105 -5.21 -7.32 -11.37
N ALA A 106 -6.01 -6.53 -10.65
CA ALA A 106 -5.51 -5.64 -9.59
C ALA A 106 -4.88 -6.42 -8.44
N ASP A 107 -5.49 -7.52 -8.01
CA ASP A 107 -4.93 -8.41 -6.98
C ASP A 107 -3.62 -9.07 -7.46
N ASP A 108 -3.57 -9.51 -8.71
CA ASP A 108 -2.39 -10.13 -9.33
C ASP A 108 -1.22 -9.16 -9.44
N ILE A 109 -1.47 -7.90 -9.76
CA ILE A 109 -0.41 -6.89 -9.83
C ILE A 109 0.14 -6.58 -8.43
N LEU A 110 -0.71 -6.47 -7.40
CA LEU A 110 -0.24 -6.34 -6.02
C LEU A 110 0.63 -7.53 -5.61
N ARG A 111 0.17 -8.74 -5.94
CA ARG A 111 0.93 -9.98 -5.68
C ARG A 111 2.27 -9.96 -6.40
N GLN A 112 2.30 -9.62 -7.69
CA GLN A 112 3.54 -9.53 -8.47
C GLN A 112 4.48 -8.46 -7.92
N GLY A 113 3.94 -7.33 -7.46
CA GLY A 113 4.72 -6.25 -6.85
C GLY A 113 5.44 -6.69 -5.57
N VAL A 114 4.73 -7.37 -4.68
CA VAL A 114 5.33 -7.93 -3.46
C VAL A 114 6.31 -9.05 -3.81
N GLN A 115 5.91 -9.97 -4.70
CA GLN A 115 6.70 -11.13 -5.07
C GLN A 115 7.98 -10.71 -5.80
N GLY A 116 7.92 -9.74 -6.70
CA GLY A 116 9.09 -9.25 -7.45
C GLY A 116 10.22 -8.74 -6.56
N ILE A 117 9.88 -8.16 -5.39
CA ILE A 117 10.89 -7.73 -4.41
C ILE A 117 11.25 -8.88 -3.46
N SER A 118 10.26 -9.64 -2.99
CA SER A 118 10.48 -10.74 -2.05
C SER A 118 11.33 -11.87 -2.65
N ASP A 119 11.11 -12.22 -3.91
CA ASP A 119 11.86 -13.26 -4.59
C ASP A 119 13.35 -12.91 -4.72
N LEU A 120 13.69 -11.63 -4.91
CA LEU A 120 15.08 -11.17 -4.95
C LEU A 120 15.83 -11.40 -3.64
N ILE A 121 15.11 -11.38 -2.52
CA ILE A 121 15.69 -11.53 -1.18
C ILE A 121 15.68 -13.01 -0.76
N SER A 122 14.59 -13.72 -1.06
CA SER A 122 14.31 -15.04 -0.48
C SER A 122 14.75 -16.20 -1.36
N ARG A 123 14.83 -16.01 -2.68
CA ARG A 123 15.23 -17.07 -3.62
C ARG A 123 16.71 -16.96 -3.94
N PRO A 124 17.49 -18.06 -3.79
CA PRO A 124 18.84 -18.09 -4.29
C PRO A 124 18.82 -18.00 -5.82
N GLY A 125 19.28 -16.87 -6.36
CA GLY A 125 19.42 -16.65 -7.79
C GLY A 125 20.83 -16.99 -8.28
N LEU A 126 21.03 -17.01 -9.60
CA LEU A 126 22.37 -17.04 -10.21
C LEU A 126 23.15 -15.77 -9.86
N ILE A 127 22.45 -14.64 -9.79
CA ILE A 127 22.94 -13.37 -9.28
C ILE A 127 22.02 -13.02 -8.13
N SER A 128 22.50 -13.27 -6.90
CA SER A 128 21.77 -12.96 -5.67
C SER A 128 22.06 -11.53 -5.23
N LEU A 129 21.03 -10.84 -4.80
CA LEU A 129 21.15 -9.51 -4.23
C LEU A 129 21.30 -9.60 -2.70
N ASP A 130 22.15 -8.77 -2.13
CA ASP A 130 22.20 -8.59 -0.69
C ASP A 130 21.04 -7.69 -0.23
N PHE A 131 20.44 -8.03 0.90
CA PHE A 131 19.42 -7.18 1.54
C PHE A 131 19.91 -5.75 1.78
N ALA A 132 21.20 -5.57 2.05
CA ALA A 132 21.81 -4.25 2.22
C ALA A 132 21.72 -3.38 0.96
N ASP A 133 21.88 -4.00 -0.21
CA ASP A 133 21.77 -3.32 -1.52
C ASP A 133 20.33 -2.85 -1.77
N ILE A 134 19.38 -3.73 -1.54
CA ILE A 134 17.95 -3.41 -1.67
C ILE A 134 17.56 -2.29 -0.69
N LYS A 135 18.05 -2.37 0.55
CA LYS A 135 17.81 -1.33 1.56
C LYS A 135 18.36 0.03 1.12
N THR A 136 19.53 0.05 0.48
CA THR A 136 20.15 1.28 0.00
C THR A 136 19.30 1.97 -1.09
N ILE A 137 18.69 1.18 -1.99
CA ILE A 137 17.84 1.71 -3.07
C ILE A 137 16.44 2.11 -2.56
N MET A 138 15.92 1.43 -1.51
CA MET A 138 14.53 1.61 -1.11
C MET A 138 14.31 2.47 0.14
N LYS A 139 15.35 2.70 0.95
CA LYS A 139 15.20 3.45 2.20
C LYS A 139 15.01 4.94 1.93
N ASP A 140 13.92 5.51 2.46
CA ASP A 140 13.56 6.94 2.41
C ASP A 140 13.56 7.53 0.98
N THR A 141 13.24 6.72 -0.04
CA THR A 141 13.24 7.14 -1.44
C THR A 141 11.91 7.68 -1.93
N GLY A 142 10.85 7.49 -1.14
CA GLY A 142 9.54 8.03 -1.46
C GLY A 142 8.79 7.22 -2.53
N PHE A 143 8.32 7.86 -3.60
CA PHE A 143 7.63 7.15 -4.67
C PHE A 143 8.58 6.26 -5.46
N ALA A 144 8.11 5.04 -5.75
CA ALA A 144 8.73 4.10 -6.66
C ALA A 144 7.76 3.71 -7.77
N HIS A 145 8.30 3.48 -8.94
CA HIS A 145 7.56 2.95 -10.07
C HIS A 145 7.98 1.52 -10.34
N MET A 146 7.02 0.67 -10.70
CA MET A 146 7.27 -0.72 -11.01
C MET A 146 6.72 -1.06 -12.40
N GLY A 147 7.57 -1.61 -13.25
CA GLY A 147 7.18 -2.13 -14.54
C GLY A 147 7.47 -3.62 -14.64
N ILE A 148 6.60 -4.35 -15.33
CA ILE A 148 6.74 -5.79 -15.57
C ILE A 148 6.58 -6.03 -17.07
N GLY A 149 7.54 -6.76 -17.64
CA GLY A 149 7.47 -7.22 -19.03
C GLY A 149 7.71 -8.71 -19.14
N ARG A 150 7.00 -9.36 -20.05
CA ARG A 150 7.15 -10.78 -20.36
C ARG A 150 7.26 -10.99 -21.86
N ALA A 151 8.12 -11.88 -22.27
CA ALA A 151 8.27 -12.25 -23.68
C ALA A 151 8.83 -13.67 -23.83
N THR A 152 8.64 -14.22 -25.03
CA THR A 152 9.14 -15.54 -25.47
C THR A 152 9.83 -15.38 -26.81
N GLY A 153 10.64 -16.37 -27.22
CA GLY A 153 11.31 -16.40 -28.53
C GLY A 153 12.73 -15.83 -28.54
N GLU A 154 13.29 -15.59 -29.71
CA GLU A 154 14.72 -15.25 -29.85
C GLU A 154 15.12 -13.91 -29.24
N ASN A 155 14.24 -12.91 -29.30
CA ASN A 155 14.50 -11.55 -28.77
C ASN A 155 13.77 -11.29 -27.45
N ARG A 156 13.43 -12.36 -26.70
CA ARG A 156 12.59 -12.29 -25.50
C ARG A 156 13.11 -11.31 -24.43
N ALA A 157 14.43 -11.21 -24.24
CA ALA A 157 15.02 -10.32 -23.25
C ALA A 157 14.82 -8.84 -23.62
N GLU A 158 15.05 -8.49 -24.88
CA GLU A 158 14.85 -7.13 -25.39
C GLU A 158 13.38 -6.73 -25.34
N GLU A 159 12.48 -7.60 -25.79
CA GLU A 159 11.04 -7.34 -25.77
C GLU A 159 10.49 -7.22 -24.36
N ALA A 160 10.91 -8.12 -23.45
CA ALA A 160 10.48 -8.06 -22.06
C ALA A 160 11.00 -6.81 -21.35
N ALA A 161 12.27 -6.41 -21.60
CA ALA A 161 12.82 -5.18 -21.04
C ALA A 161 12.08 -3.93 -21.54
N LYS A 162 11.82 -3.83 -22.85
CA LYS A 162 11.02 -2.73 -23.41
C LYS A 162 9.61 -2.67 -22.83
N LYS A 163 8.94 -3.82 -22.70
CA LYS A 163 7.62 -3.90 -22.07
C LYS A 163 7.65 -3.48 -20.59
N ALA A 164 8.73 -3.81 -19.87
CA ALA A 164 8.88 -3.40 -18.47
C ALA A 164 9.13 -1.89 -18.35
N ILE A 165 10.03 -1.32 -19.17
CA ILE A 165 10.38 0.11 -19.16
C ILE A 165 9.20 0.99 -19.59
N HIS A 166 8.41 0.54 -20.55
CA HIS A 166 7.23 1.24 -21.08
C HIS A 166 5.90 0.65 -20.57
N SER A 167 5.94 -0.04 -19.44
CA SER A 167 4.74 -0.64 -18.85
C SER A 167 3.66 0.43 -18.63
N PRO A 168 2.42 0.21 -19.05
CA PRO A 168 1.33 1.14 -18.75
C PRO A 168 1.04 1.26 -17.25
N LEU A 169 1.55 0.34 -16.44
CA LEU A 169 1.45 0.40 -14.97
C LEU A 169 2.33 1.53 -14.37
N LEU A 170 3.31 2.02 -15.14
CA LEU A 170 4.09 3.19 -14.75
C LEU A 170 3.25 4.45 -14.95
N GLU A 171 3.10 5.26 -13.91
CA GLU A 171 2.48 6.60 -14.05
C GLU A 171 3.38 7.54 -14.85
N THR A 172 4.70 7.28 -14.84
CA THR A 172 5.74 8.03 -15.56
C THR A 172 6.76 7.05 -16.15
N THR A 173 7.66 7.54 -17.01
CA THR A 173 8.82 6.78 -17.46
C THR A 173 9.82 6.58 -16.32
N ILE A 174 10.72 5.61 -16.45
CA ILE A 174 11.82 5.40 -15.47
C ILE A 174 12.92 6.46 -15.59
N GLU A 175 12.78 7.42 -16.52
CA GLU A 175 13.72 8.52 -16.72
C GLU A 175 13.90 9.34 -15.44
N GLY A 176 15.15 9.58 -15.08
CA GLY A 176 15.50 10.34 -13.88
C GLY A 176 15.44 9.54 -12.58
N ALA A 177 15.21 8.24 -12.64
CA ALA A 177 15.35 7.34 -11.48
C ALA A 177 16.82 7.26 -11.07
N LYS A 178 17.11 7.42 -9.78
CA LYS A 178 18.45 7.32 -9.22
C LYS A 178 18.80 5.95 -8.67
N GLY A 179 17.78 5.14 -8.37
CA GLY A 179 17.95 3.77 -7.93
C GLY A 179 17.05 2.86 -8.77
N VAL A 180 17.60 1.80 -9.30
CA VAL A 180 16.85 0.83 -10.10
C VAL A 180 17.20 -0.59 -9.65
N ILE A 181 16.17 -1.37 -9.41
CA ILE A 181 16.27 -2.82 -9.20
C ILE A 181 15.74 -3.49 -10.46
N LEU A 182 16.60 -4.26 -11.13
CA LEU A 182 16.26 -5.06 -12.29
C LEU A 182 16.25 -6.54 -11.89
N ASN A 183 15.11 -7.19 -11.97
CA ASN A 183 14.99 -8.63 -11.78
C ASN A 183 14.69 -9.30 -13.11
N VAL A 184 15.54 -10.24 -13.51
CA VAL A 184 15.36 -11.08 -14.69
C VAL A 184 15.05 -12.50 -14.22
N THR A 185 13.86 -13.01 -14.52
CA THR A 185 13.45 -14.37 -14.22
C THR A 185 13.23 -15.13 -15.52
N GLY A 186 13.85 -16.28 -15.68
CA GLY A 186 13.71 -17.12 -16.86
C GLY A 186 13.84 -18.60 -16.54
N GLY A 187 13.66 -19.45 -17.56
CA GLY A 187 13.88 -20.89 -17.47
C GLY A 187 15.36 -21.27 -17.29
N ALA A 188 15.64 -22.56 -17.27
CA ALA A 188 17.01 -23.09 -17.15
C ALA A 188 17.92 -22.70 -18.34
N ASP A 189 17.34 -22.22 -19.42
CA ASP A 189 18.01 -21.78 -20.66
C ASP A 189 18.36 -20.26 -20.64
N LEU A 190 18.08 -19.53 -19.54
CA LEU A 190 18.39 -18.11 -19.40
C LEU A 190 19.89 -17.85 -19.62
N GLY A 191 20.20 -17.11 -20.70
CA GLY A 191 21.56 -16.78 -21.09
C GLY A 191 22.08 -15.49 -20.45
N ILE A 192 23.39 -15.46 -20.16
CA ILE A 192 24.05 -14.26 -19.62
C ILE A 192 23.94 -13.05 -20.55
N LEU A 193 23.89 -13.27 -21.87
CA LEU A 193 23.72 -12.21 -22.86
C LEU A 193 22.33 -11.61 -22.81
N GLU A 194 21.30 -12.40 -22.47
CA GLU A 194 19.93 -11.92 -22.30
C GLU A 194 19.83 -11.00 -21.07
N VAL A 195 20.46 -11.38 -19.96
CA VAL A 195 20.54 -10.56 -18.75
C VAL A 195 21.29 -9.24 -19.06
N LYS A 196 22.40 -9.32 -19.79
CA LYS A 196 23.16 -8.14 -20.22
C LYS A 196 22.32 -7.21 -21.10
N THR A 197 21.64 -7.72 -22.11
CA THR A 197 20.78 -6.92 -23.00
C THR A 197 19.66 -6.22 -22.22
N ALA A 198 19.03 -6.90 -21.28
CA ALA A 198 18.02 -6.29 -20.41
C ALA A 198 18.60 -5.18 -19.55
N ALA A 199 19.80 -5.38 -18.99
CA ALA A 199 20.48 -4.40 -18.16
C ALA A 199 20.87 -3.14 -18.94
N GLU A 200 21.44 -3.29 -20.15
CA GLU A 200 21.82 -2.16 -21.02
C GLU A 200 20.61 -1.30 -21.39
N LEU A 201 19.45 -1.90 -21.70
CA LEU A 201 18.23 -1.16 -21.99
C LEU A 201 17.69 -0.38 -20.80
N VAL A 202 17.78 -0.96 -19.61
CA VAL A 202 17.35 -0.29 -18.38
C VAL A 202 18.32 0.83 -18.01
N GLU A 203 19.63 0.63 -18.19
CA GLU A 203 20.67 1.64 -17.95
C GLU A 203 20.49 2.83 -18.90
N GLU A 204 20.20 2.60 -20.19
CA GLU A 204 19.92 3.65 -21.17
C GLU A 204 18.68 4.48 -20.82
N ALA A 205 17.68 3.85 -20.19
CA ALA A 205 16.42 4.49 -19.83
C ALA A 205 16.45 5.22 -18.47
N ALA A 206 17.40 4.89 -17.59
CA ALA A 206 17.53 5.49 -16.25
C ALA A 206 18.37 6.80 -16.28
N ASP A 207 18.54 7.43 -15.09
CA ASP A 207 19.49 8.57 -14.96
C ASP A 207 20.93 8.07 -15.12
N SER A 208 21.80 8.89 -15.75
CA SER A 208 23.22 8.55 -15.98
C SER A 208 23.99 8.19 -14.70
N ASP A 209 23.55 8.70 -13.55
CA ASP A 209 24.14 8.46 -12.24
C ASP A 209 23.31 7.44 -11.42
N ALA A 210 22.43 6.69 -12.07
CA ALA A 210 21.58 5.72 -11.40
C ALA A 210 22.38 4.55 -10.84
N ASN A 211 22.07 4.15 -9.59
CA ASN A 211 22.55 2.91 -9.01
C ASN A 211 21.63 1.76 -9.46
N ILE A 212 22.13 0.90 -10.34
CA ILE A 212 21.35 -0.22 -10.89
C ILE A 212 21.82 -1.52 -10.27
N ILE A 213 20.88 -2.22 -9.63
CA ILE A 213 21.12 -3.53 -9.04
C ILE A 213 20.39 -4.58 -9.85
N ILE A 214 21.13 -5.61 -10.27
CA ILE A 214 20.64 -6.66 -11.18
C ILE A 214 20.56 -7.98 -10.44
N GLY A 215 19.37 -8.60 -10.44
CA GLY A 215 19.13 -9.97 -9.99
C GLY A 215 18.75 -10.87 -11.16
N ALA A 216 19.18 -12.13 -11.09
CA ALA A 216 18.80 -13.16 -12.07
C ALA A 216 18.34 -14.42 -11.34
N ILE A 217 17.11 -14.85 -11.59
CA ILE A 217 16.46 -15.99 -10.95
C ILE A 217 16.10 -17.02 -12.01
N ILE A 218 16.40 -18.29 -11.75
CA ILE A 218 15.93 -19.41 -12.57
C ILE A 218 14.64 -19.97 -11.98
N ASP A 219 13.61 -20.04 -12.81
CA ASP A 219 12.36 -20.74 -12.50
C ASP A 219 12.06 -21.76 -13.61
N GLU A 220 12.25 -23.05 -13.30
CA GLU A 220 12.08 -24.15 -14.26
C GLU A 220 10.66 -24.23 -14.86
N ASN A 221 9.67 -23.60 -14.21
CA ASN A 221 8.28 -23.60 -14.70
C ASN A 221 8.04 -22.59 -15.83
N MET A 222 8.97 -21.69 -16.10
CA MET A 222 8.79 -20.64 -17.12
C MET A 222 9.02 -21.11 -18.56
N GLY A 223 9.67 -22.27 -18.74
CA GLY A 223 10.00 -22.77 -20.10
C GLY A 223 10.88 -21.78 -20.85
N ASP A 224 10.43 -21.32 -22.01
CA ASP A 224 11.11 -20.33 -22.86
C ASP A 224 10.69 -18.89 -22.61
N GLU A 225 9.86 -18.62 -21.58
CA GLU A 225 9.45 -17.27 -21.21
C GLU A 225 10.51 -16.57 -20.34
N ILE A 226 10.72 -15.27 -20.58
CA ILE A 226 11.45 -14.37 -19.68
C ILE A 226 10.46 -13.36 -19.09
N ALA A 227 10.55 -13.16 -17.80
CA ALA A 227 9.88 -12.07 -17.07
C ALA A 227 10.91 -11.10 -16.53
N ILE A 228 10.75 -9.83 -16.84
CA ILE A 228 11.59 -8.74 -16.35
C ILE A 228 10.75 -7.82 -15.48
N THR A 229 11.20 -7.63 -14.25
CA THR A 229 10.61 -6.66 -13.31
C THR A 229 11.61 -5.54 -13.06
N VAL A 230 11.19 -4.31 -13.29
CA VAL A 230 11.97 -3.11 -13.02
C VAL A 230 11.30 -2.32 -11.91
N ILE A 231 12.06 -1.98 -10.86
CA ILE A 231 11.60 -1.09 -9.78
C ILE A 231 12.52 0.11 -9.77
N ALA A 232 11.96 1.27 -10.08
CA ALA A 232 12.69 2.52 -10.18
C ALA A 232 12.31 3.45 -9.02
N THR A 233 13.31 4.06 -8.39
CA THR A 233 13.17 4.88 -7.18
C THR A 233 14.00 6.17 -7.30
N GLY A 234 13.79 7.11 -6.38
CA GLY A 234 14.64 8.29 -6.24
C GLY A 234 14.41 9.36 -7.33
N PHE A 235 13.20 9.47 -7.85
CA PHE A 235 12.83 10.49 -8.83
C PHE A 235 12.98 11.90 -8.24
N LYS A 236 13.69 12.79 -8.94
CA LYS A 236 13.79 14.21 -8.56
C LYS A 236 12.44 14.90 -8.79
N GLY A 237 11.72 15.20 -7.73
CA GLY A 237 10.80 16.32 -7.75
C GLY A 237 9.43 16.14 -8.38
N ASN A 238 8.78 14.97 -8.31
CA ASN A 238 7.35 14.86 -8.50
C ASN A 238 6.62 14.45 -7.19
N VAL A 239 6.80 15.25 -6.15
CA VAL A 239 5.70 15.44 -5.21
C VAL A 239 4.67 16.25 -5.99
N PRO A 240 3.43 15.75 -6.24
CA PRO A 240 2.38 16.62 -6.76
C PRO A 240 2.31 17.80 -5.81
N SER A 241 2.73 18.98 -6.27
CA SER A 241 2.59 20.23 -5.51
C SER A 241 1.10 20.45 -5.33
N GLN A 242 0.55 19.94 -4.24
CA GLN A 242 -0.70 20.45 -3.71
C GLN A 242 -0.39 21.89 -3.33
N GLN A 243 -0.93 22.82 -4.13
CA GLN A 243 -1.10 24.19 -3.68
C GLN A 243 -1.62 24.14 -2.25
N GLU A 244 -0.83 24.70 -1.34
CA GLU A 244 -1.22 24.96 0.03
C GLU A 244 -2.53 25.76 0.02
N LYS A 245 -3.65 25.04 0.03
CA LYS A 245 -4.85 25.49 0.68
C LYS A 245 -4.75 24.94 2.08
N GLU A 246 -4.50 25.82 3.03
CA GLU A 246 -4.73 25.61 4.45
C GLU A 246 -6.20 25.21 4.67
N ASP A 247 -6.53 23.98 4.37
CA ASP A 247 -7.71 23.29 4.89
C ASP A 247 -7.19 22.36 5.99
N GLU A 248 -7.48 22.73 7.22
CA GLU A 248 -7.16 21.94 8.42
C GLU A 248 -7.57 20.48 8.21
N ASN A 249 -6.58 19.65 7.98
CA ASN A 249 -6.78 18.21 7.83
C ASN A 249 -7.19 17.66 9.21
N PRO A 250 -8.44 17.14 9.38
CA PRO A 250 -8.92 16.65 10.69
C PRO A 250 -8.04 15.58 11.31
N PHE A 251 -7.17 14.97 10.52
CA PHE A 251 -6.25 13.92 10.97
C PHE A 251 -4.93 14.47 11.51
N SER A 252 -4.47 15.64 11.06
CA SER A 252 -3.28 16.28 11.63
C SER A 252 -3.53 16.78 13.04
N SER A 253 -4.74 17.26 13.33
CA SER A 253 -5.17 17.64 14.68
C SER A 253 -5.29 16.41 15.60
N PHE A 254 -5.63 15.24 15.06
CA PHE A 254 -5.67 13.98 15.80
C PHE A 254 -4.26 13.48 16.16
N LEU A 255 -3.28 13.61 15.27
CA LEU A 255 -1.89 13.20 15.51
C LEU A 255 -1.11 14.20 16.38
N SER A 256 -1.34 15.51 16.24
CA SER A 256 -0.71 16.53 17.10
C SER A 256 -1.21 16.48 18.55
N GLY A 257 -2.39 15.93 18.80
CA GLY A 257 -2.89 15.65 20.15
C GLY A 257 -2.17 14.49 20.87
N MET A 258 -1.27 13.76 20.18
CA MET A 258 -0.55 12.59 20.72
C MET A 258 0.89 12.88 21.19
N ASN A 259 1.31 14.13 21.24
CA ASN A 259 2.65 14.50 21.72
C ASN A 259 2.76 14.29 23.24
N TYR A 260 3.21 13.11 23.64
CA TYR A 260 3.59 12.79 25.01
C TYR A 260 5.05 13.20 25.24
N ASN A 261 5.28 14.44 25.66
CA ASN A 261 6.36 14.83 26.56
C ASN A 261 6.36 16.34 26.76
N SER A 262 5.65 16.81 27.74
CA SER A 262 5.99 18.07 28.42
C SER A 262 5.43 18.01 29.83
N ALA A 263 6.33 18.07 30.78
CA ALA A 263 6.03 18.27 32.19
C ALA A 263 5.22 19.59 32.41
N PRO A 264 4.37 19.67 33.43
CA PRO A 264 3.52 20.82 33.63
C PRO A 264 4.34 22.02 34.11
N GLN A 265 4.52 23.02 33.26
CA GLN A 265 4.92 24.35 33.67
C GLN A 265 3.65 25.12 34.13
N GLN A 266 3.68 25.56 35.37
CA GLN A 266 2.67 26.43 35.99
C GLN A 266 2.63 27.76 35.25
N GLN A 267 1.48 28.09 34.64
CA GLN A 267 1.17 29.41 34.14
C GLN A 267 0.27 30.17 35.17
N PRO A 268 0.46 31.48 35.35
CA PRO A 268 -0.37 32.29 36.27
C PRO A 268 -1.79 32.48 35.71
N ALA A 269 -2.77 32.47 36.60
CA ALA A 269 -4.20 32.58 36.29
C ALA A 269 -4.55 33.87 35.54
N PRO A 270 -5.31 33.82 34.44
CA PRO A 270 -5.94 35.00 33.86
C PRO A 270 -7.24 35.37 34.61
N GLN A 271 -7.42 36.67 34.87
CA GLN A 271 -8.60 37.28 35.47
C GLN A 271 -9.84 37.06 34.57
N GLN A 272 -10.95 36.64 35.17
CA GLN A 272 -12.26 36.48 34.53
C GLN A 272 -12.87 37.81 34.12
N PRO A 273 -13.39 37.96 32.89
CA PRO A 273 -14.37 39.00 32.59
C PRO A 273 -15.78 38.55 33.02
N ALA A 274 -16.57 39.52 33.51
CA ALA A 274 -17.93 39.37 34.04
C ALA A 274 -18.90 38.72 33.03
N GLN A 275 -19.68 37.73 33.51
CA GLN A 275 -20.77 37.10 32.77
C GLN A 275 -22.02 37.96 32.71
N PRO A 276 -22.73 38.04 31.57
CA PRO A 276 -24.10 38.57 31.56
C PRO A 276 -25.07 37.47 32.04
N THR A 277 -25.89 37.84 33.00
CA THR A 277 -27.01 37.05 33.54
C THR A 277 -28.10 36.87 32.51
N PHE A 278 -28.33 35.63 32.01
CA PHE A 278 -29.55 35.25 31.32
C PHE A 278 -30.46 34.45 32.27
N SER A 279 -31.69 34.96 32.45
CA SER A 279 -32.78 34.36 33.20
C SER A 279 -33.25 33.07 32.53
N GLN A 280 -33.31 31.99 33.29
CA GLN A 280 -33.91 30.73 32.85
C GLN A 280 -35.45 30.79 32.95
N PRO A 281 -36.20 30.30 31.93
CA PRO A 281 -37.60 29.98 32.12
C PRO A 281 -37.74 28.61 32.82
N SER A 282 -38.55 28.61 33.90
CA SER A 282 -38.92 27.43 34.67
C SER A 282 -39.84 26.51 33.86
N PHE A 283 -39.42 25.28 33.61
CA PHE A 283 -40.30 24.22 33.15
C PHE A 283 -40.66 23.28 34.30
N THR A 284 -41.96 23.18 34.58
CA THR A 284 -42.56 22.21 35.50
C THR A 284 -42.57 20.80 34.84
N PRO A 285 -42.24 19.74 35.54
CA PRO A 285 -42.36 18.39 34.98
C PRO A 285 -43.80 17.90 35.09
N GLN A 286 -44.40 17.58 33.94
CA GLN A 286 -45.64 16.78 33.87
C GLN A 286 -45.28 15.31 33.79
N SER A 287 -45.83 14.59 34.78
CA SER A 287 -45.74 13.14 34.97
C SER A 287 -46.56 12.37 33.90
N SER A 288 -46.17 11.11 33.75
CA SER A 288 -46.86 9.98 33.15
C SER A 288 -46.55 9.62 31.71
N PHE A 289 -45.57 8.72 31.58
CA PHE A 289 -45.54 7.75 30.46
C PHE A 289 -45.64 6.35 31.05
N GLU A 290 -46.75 5.69 30.77
CA GLU A 290 -46.91 4.24 30.97
C GLU A 290 -45.95 3.45 30.09
N PRO A 291 -45.36 2.35 30.55
CA PRO A 291 -44.52 1.50 29.71
C PRO A 291 -45.40 0.64 28.81
N ALA A 292 -45.13 0.71 27.51
CA ALA A 292 -45.67 -0.19 26.50
C ALA A 292 -45.19 -1.64 26.73
N PRO A 293 -46.03 -2.69 26.44
CA PRO A 293 -45.70 -4.07 26.73
C PRO A 293 -44.57 -4.58 25.84
N SER A 294 -43.60 -5.25 26.46
CA SER A 294 -42.55 -6.02 25.84
C SER A 294 -43.12 -7.14 24.96
N SER A 295 -43.10 -6.96 23.63
CA SER A 295 -43.33 -8.07 22.72
C SER A 295 -42.07 -8.93 22.64
N ASN A 296 -42.13 -10.12 23.23
CA ASN A 296 -41.19 -11.21 23.01
C ASN A 296 -41.23 -11.66 21.54
N LEU A 297 -40.25 -11.18 20.74
CA LEU A 297 -40.11 -11.56 19.34
C LEU A 297 -38.97 -12.55 19.08
N PHE A 298 -38.52 -13.27 20.11
CA PHE A 298 -37.46 -14.28 19.98
C PHE A 298 -37.84 -15.63 20.62
N SER A 299 -39.04 -16.10 20.33
CA SER A 299 -39.39 -17.49 20.65
C SER A 299 -40.16 -18.09 19.47
N LYS A 300 -39.43 -18.56 18.48
CA LYS A 300 -39.72 -19.64 17.51
C LYS A 300 -38.84 -19.45 16.29
N VAL A 301 -37.61 -19.93 16.33
CA VAL A 301 -36.92 -20.40 15.13
C VAL A 301 -36.82 -21.91 15.31
N GLY A 302 -37.70 -22.62 14.62
CA GLY A 302 -37.66 -24.06 14.45
C GLY A 302 -36.45 -24.45 13.62
N GLU A 303 -36.05 -25.67 13.84
CA GLU A 303 -35.08 -26.43 13.07
C GLU A 303 -35.36 -26.37 11.57
N ASP A 304 -34.24 -26.38 10.79
CA ASP A 304 -34.17 -26.54 9.34
C ASP A 304 -34.38 -25.28 8.46
N ASP A 305 -33.35 -24.47 8.40
CA ASP A 305 -32.99 -23.78 7.15
C ASP A 305 -31.45 -23.56 7.13
N GLY A 306 -30.78 -24.29 6.25
CA GLY A 306 -29.31 -24.38 6.13
C GLY A 306 -28.63 -23.06 5.80
N ILE A 307 -28.39 -22.23 6.80
CA ILE A 307 -27.46 -21.11 6.71
C ILE A 307 -26.09 -21.63 7.08
N ASP A 308 -25.21 -21.72 6.10
CA ASP A 308 -23.83 -22.15 6.26
C ASP A 308 -23.05 -21.09 7.08
N VAL A 309 -22.96 -21.32 8.38
CA VAL A 309 -22.28 -20.43 9.32
C VAL A 309 -20.77 -20.64 9.17
N PRO A 310 -19.98 -19.58 8.86
CA PRO A 310 -18.53 -19.68 8.72
C PRO A 310 -17.87 -20.35 9.93
N VAL A 311 -16.86 -21.19 9.66
CA VAL A 311 -16.22 -22.09 10.65
C VAL A 311 -15.69 -21.35 11.89
N PHE A 312 -15.33 -20.08 11.78
CA PHE A 312 -14.83 -19.25 12.89
C PHE A 312 -15.90 -18.78 13.88
N LEU A 313 -17.20 -18.93 13.55
CA LEU A 313 -18.32 -18.61 14.44
C LEU A 313 -18.89 -19.83 15.16
N ARG A 314 -18.41 -21.04 14.87
CA ARG A 314 -18.84 -22.26 15.58
C ARG A 314 -18.18 -22.29 16.96
N ARG A 315 -18.95 -21.99 18.00
CA ARG A 315 -18.53 -22.17 19.39
C ARG A 315 -18.21 -23.64 19.64
N LYS A 316 -16.98 -23.97 20.01
CA LYS A 316 -16.64 -25.28 20.57
C LYS A 316 -17.09 -25.28 22.03
N ASP A 317 -18.18 -25.94 22.30
CA ASP A 317 -18.50 -26.37 23.67
C ASP A 317 -17.56 -27.51 24.03
N ARG A 318 -16.70 -27.22 24.98
CA ARG A 318 -16.05 -28.17 25.88
C ARG A 318 -15.85 -27.51 27.24
#